data_2d921a10d0ffb4b26b510ef02c0114c8
#
_entry.id   2d921a10d0ffb4b26b510ef02c0114c8
#
_cell.length_a   1.000
_cell.length_b   1.000
_cell.length_c   1.000
_cell.angle_alpha   90.00
_cell.angle_beta   90.00
_cell.angle_gamma   90.00
#
_symmetry.space_group_name_H-M   'P 1'
#
loop_
_entity.id
_entity.type
_entity.pdbx_description
1 polymer ?
#
loop_
_entity_poly.entity_id
_entity_poly.type
_entity_poly.pdbx_seq_one_letter_code
_entity_poly.pdbx_strand_id
1 'polypeptide(L)'
;MKDGVRLGVVGAGRIAVKHLEALQALEGASVVGITSRTKPKAQALATQFAIPCVADDMASLIRHSRPDALLLLVSVTDTFAVARAALETGLPLFIEKPAGLVPAQSAELARLGRERGARTMVGYNRRYYSVFHQGLEIVRRHGPLLGVMIEGHERIDAVRATGNHPDEVLAAWLYANATHTIDLLRFFGGEVGTLHTLAHRAREPRGDQFASIMELESGALGEYSAHWLSPGGWRAVLYGRGVTVEFKPLEAGRWTDAAGKVHEIAPSAEDQRFKPGFHGQMAAFCAMVRGTPIAWPLQDLEGAHRTMLLAERMAAPLATSPECAVS
;
A
#
# COMPACT_ATOMS: atom_id res chain seq x y z
N MET A 1 22.98 -22.74 -8.14
CA MET A 1 21.81 -21.96 -7.66
C MET A 1 22.25 -20.51 -7.61
N LYS A 2 21.51 -19.53 -8.18
CA LYS A 2 21.87 -18.11 -8.05
C LYS A 2 21.83 -17.73 -6.57
N ASP A 3 22.96 -17.29 -6.04
CA ASP A 3 23.11 -16.86 -4.66
C ASP A 3 22.33 -15.56 -4.41
N GLY A 4 21.07 -15.69 -3.97
CA GLY A 4 20.24 -14.57 -3.53
C GLY A 4 19.71 -13.63 -4.62
N VAL A 5 18.74 -12.78 -4.27
CA VAL A 5 18.18 -11.70 -5.11
C VAL A 5 18.99 -10.43 -4.90
N ARG A 6 19.51 -9.86 -5.96
CA ARG A 6 20.30 -8.63 -5.98
C ARG A 6 19.39 -7.45 -6.28
N LEU A 7 19.28 -6.51 -5.37
CA LEU A 7 18.33 -5.39 -5.45
C LEU A 7 19.05 -4.06 -5.66
N GLY A 8 18.55 -3.27 -6.62
CA GLY A 8 18.95 -1.87 -6.82
C GLY A 8 17.88 -0.95 -6.21
N VAL A 9 18.29 0.05 -5.46
CA VAL A 9 17.40 1.02 -4.81
C VAL A 9 17.44 2.38 -5.51
N VAL A 10 16.27 2.88 -5.90
CA VAL A 10 16.09 4.21 -6.46
C VAL A 10 15.29 5.05 -5.46
N GLY A 11 15.96 5.99 -4.81
CA GLY A 11 15.41 6.82 -3.73
C GLY A 11 16.06 6.53 -2.38
N ALA A 12 16.28 7.61 -1.61
CA ALA A 12 16.91 7.57 -0.29
C ALA A 12 16.11 8.39 0.73
N GLY A 13 14.77 8.26 0.66
CA GLY A 13 13.84 8.91 1.57
C GLY A 13 13.66 8.14 2.89
N ARG A 14 12.84 8.68 3.80
CA ARG A 14 12.53 8.03 5.10
C ARG A 14 11.99 6.61 4.96
N ILE A 15 11.22 6.34 3.90
CA ILE A 15 10.65 5.01 3.69
C ILE A 15 11.70 3.98 3.25
N ALA A 16 12.76 4.43 2.56
CA ALA A 16 13.85 3.56 2.14
C ALA A 16 14.54 2.89 3.33
N VAL A 17 14.70 3.61 4.45
CA VAL A 17 15.24 3.03 5.70
C VAL A 17 14.45 1.80 6.13
N LYS A 18 13.10 1.89 6.12
CA LYS A 18 12.23 0.80 6.56
C LYS A 18 12.29 -0.43 5.65
N HIS A 19 12.43 -0.22 4.34
CA HIS A 19 12.66 -1.32 3.40
C HIS A 19 14.04 -1.95 3.59
N LEU A 20 15.08 -1.14 3.79
CA LEU A 20 16.44 -1.62 3.99
C LEU A 20 16.58 -2.41 5.31
N GLU A 21 15.96 -1.94 6.40
CA GLU A 21 15.89 -2.68 7.68
C GLU A 21 15.25 -4.08 7.48
N ALA A 22 14.14 -4.16 6.76
CA ALA A 22 13.46 -5.42 6.49
C ALA A 22 14.29 -6.35 5.58
N LEU A 23 14.94 -5.78 4.54
CA LEU A 23 15.78 -6.54 3.61
C LEU A 23 17.03 -7.13 4.26
N GLN A 24 17.65 -6.42 5.21
CA GLN A 24 18.81 -6.96 5.95
C GLN A 24 18.50 -8.23 6.75
N ALA A 25 17.24 -8.44 7.11
CA ALA A 25 16.79 -9.62 7.84
C ALA A 25 16.32 -10.77 6.93
N LEU A 26 16.28 -10.55 5.61
CA LEU A 26 15.87 -11.56 4.65
C LEU A 26 17.06 -12.35 4.10
N GLU A 27 17.09 -13.63 4.42
CA GLU A 27 18.07 -14.54 3.82
C GLU A 27 17.92 -14.60 2.29
N GLY A 28 19.03 -14.59 1.59
CA GLY A 28 19.05 -14.66 0.13
C GLY A 28 18.50 -13.40 -0.57
N ALA A 29 18.58 -12.23 0.08
CA ALA A 29 18.37 -10.92 -0.53
C ALA A 29 19.58 -10.02 -0.22
N SER A 30 20.02 -9.21 -1.18
CA SER A 30 21.09 -8.24 -0.98
C SER A 30 20.83 -6.96 -1.76
N VAL A 31 21.09 -5.81 -1.14
CA VAL A 31 21.04 -4.52 -1.83
C VAL A 31 22.43 -4.24 -2.39
N VAL A 32 22.53 -4.25 -3.71
CA VAL A 32 23.82 -4.16 -4.42
C VAL A 32 24.16 -2.76 -4.90
N GLY A 33 23.21 -1.83 -4.83
CA GLY A 33 23.43 -0.44 -5.20
C GLY A 33 22.24 0.45 -4.87
N ILE A 34 22.53 1.75 -4.76
CA ILE A 34 21.55 2.79 -4.47
C ILE A 34 21.82 4.03 -5.31
N THR A 35 20.75 4.70 -5.74
CA THR A 35 20.80 6.03 -6.32
C THR A 35 19.72 6.93 -5.73
N SER A 36 19.97 8.22 -5.69
CA SER A 36 18.99 9.22 -5.28
C SER A 36 19.34 10.59 -5.87
N ARG A 37 18.33 11.38 -6.22
CA ARG A 37 18.50 12.79 -6.57
C ARG A 37 19.29 13.56 -5.50
N THR A 38 19.13 13.20 -4.23
CA THR A 38 19.92 13.75 -3.12
C THR A 38 21.08 12.79 -2.81
N LYS A 39 22.19 12.92 -3.54
CA LYS A 39 23.37 12.05 -3.44
C LYS A 39 23.89 11.87 -1.99
N PRO A 40 23.97 12.92 -1.14
CA PRO A 40 24.40 12.74 0.26
C PRO A 40 23.49 11.78 1.06
N LYS A 41 22.18 11.75 0.80
CA LYS A 41 21.28 10.80 1.46
C LYS A 41 21.52 9.37 0.99
N ALA A 42 21.77 9.16 -0.30
CA ALA A 42 22.14 7.84 -0.82
C ALA A 42 23.47 7.35 -0.22
N GLN A 43 24.45 8.22 -0.11
CA GLN A 43 25.75 7.90 0.52
C GLN A 43 25.61 7.53 2.00
N ALA A 44 24.77 8.28 2.75
CA ALA A 44 24.51 7.98 4.16
C ALA A 44 23.85 6.61 4.33
N LEU A 45 22.84 6.27 3.51
CA LEU A 45 22.20 4.96 3.55
C LEU A 45 23.16 3.85 3.08
N ALA A 46 23.99 4.10 2.08
CA ALA A 46 24.99 3.13 1.62
C ALA A 46 25.98 2.77 2.74
N THR A 47 26.43 3.77 3.51
CA THR A 47 27.29 3.55 4.67
C THR A 47 26.55 2.78 5.78
N GLN A 48 25.32 3.22 6.12
CA GLN A 48 24.53 2.61 7.19
C GLN A 48 24.18 1.13 6.93
N PHE A 49 23.87 0.79 5.68
CA PHE A 49 23.39 -0.53 5.27
C PHE A 49 24.42 -1.35 4.49
N ALA A 50 25.69 -0.88 4.45
CA ALA A 50 26.79 -1.52 3.75
C ALA A 50 26.48 -1.80 2.26
N ILE A 51 25.82 -0.85 1.56
CA ILE A 51 25.50 -0.97 0.14
C ILE A 51 26.75 -0.63 -0.68
N PRO A 52 27.26 -1.53 -1.52
CA PRO A 52 28.58 -1.38 -2.14
C PRO A 52 28.65 -0.33 -3.25
N CYS A 53 27.52 0.03 -3.88
CA CYS A 53 27.49 0.95 -5.03
C CYS A 53 26.57 2.12 -4.78
N VAL A 54 27.08 3.36 -4.90
CA VAL A 54 26.27 4.59 -4.97
C VAL A 54 26.41 5.14 -6.38
N ALA A 55 25.32 5.15 -7.13
CA ALA A 55 25.29 5.61 -8.52
C ALA A 55 24.65 7.00 -8.67
N ASP A 56 24.97 7.70 -9.75
CA ASP A 56 24.44 9.02 -10.02
C ASP A 56 23.00 8.99 -10.51
N ASP A 57 22.63 7.94 -11.26
CA ASP A 57 21.29 7.72 -11.80
C ASP A 57 20.93 6.24 -11.90
N MET A 58 19.69 5.93 -12.30
CA MET A 58 19.19 4.58 -12.43
C MET A 58 19.94 3.78 -13.51
N ALA A 59 20.34 4.41 -14.61
CA ALA A 59 21.06 3.73 -15.69
C ALA A 59 22.47 3.31 -15.25
N SER A 60 23.21 4.20 -14.56
CA SER A 60 24.52 3.87 -13.98
C SER A 60 24.41 2.88 -12.82
N LEU A 61 23.34 2.96 -12.00
CA LEU A 61 23.04 1.94 -10.99
C LEU A 61 22.97 0.55 -11.63
N ILE A 62 22.15 0.40 -12.68
CA ILE A 62 21.96 -0.89 -13.37
C ILE A 62 23.29 -1.38 -13.98
N ARG A 63 24.02 -0.51 -14.67
CA ARG A 63 25.31 -0.86 -15.31
C ARG A 63 26.34 -1.36 -14.30
N HIS A 64 26.50 -0.65 -13.17
CA HIS A 64 27.59 -0.92 -12.22
C HIS A 64 27.24 -2.02 -11.23
N SER A 65 26.01 -2.08 -10.73
CA SER A 65 25.62 -3.05 -9.70
C SER A 65 24.90 -4.29 -10.24
N ARG A 66 24.41 -4.27 -11.49
CA ARG A 66 23.73 -5.39 -12.16
C ARG A 66 22.67 -6.03 -11.26
N PRO A 67 21.64 -5.30 -10.83
CA PRO A 67 20.60 -5.84 -9.98
C PRO A 67 19.68 -6.79 -10.76
N ASP A 68 19.06 -7.74 -10.05
CA ASP A 68 18.00 -8.61 -10.59
C ASP A 68 16.65 -7.90 -10.59
N ALA A 69 16.46 -6.87 -9.74
CA ALA A 69 15.23 -6.10 -9.62
C ALA A 69 15.50 -4.69 -9.02
N LEU A 70 14.55 -3.77 -9.20
CA LEU A 70 14.63 -2.42 -8.67
C LEU A 70 13.54 -2.16 -7.62
N LEU A 71 13.90 -1.43 -6.55
CA LEU A 71 12.98 -0.84 -5.60
C LEU A 71 12.89 0.66 -5.85
N LEU A 72 11.71 1.15 -6.23
CA LEU A 72 11.44 2.57 -6.46
C LEU A 72 10.84 3.18 -5.20
N LEU A 73 11.70 3.83 -4.40
CA LEU A 73 11.40 4.39 -3.08
C LEU A 73 11.53 5.92 -3.09
N VAL A 74 11.05 6.51 -4.18
CA VAL A 74 11.10 7.97 -4.43
C VAL A 74 9.94 8.69 -3.77
N SER A 75 9.92 10.05 -3.88
CA SER A 75 8.78 10.85 -3.43
C SER A 75 7.51 10.50 -4.23
N VAL A 76 6.35 10.65 -3.61
CA VAL A 76 5.04 10.38 -4.24
C VAL A 76 4.90 11.15 -5.57
N THR A 77 5.40 12.39 -5.62
CA THR A 77 5.36 13.24 -6.81
C THR A 77 6.23 12.74 -7.97
N ASP A 78 7.32 12.03 -7.63
CA ASP A 78 8.26 11.50 -8.63
C ASP A 78 7.90 10.06 -9.08
N THR A 79 7.03 9.37 -8.32
CA THR A 79 6.76 7.93 -8.50
C THR A 79 6.34 7.61 -9.93
N PHE A 80 5.42 8.37 -10.51
CA PHE A 80 4.93 8.12 -11.87
C PHE A 80 6.05 8.19 -12.92
N ALA A 81 6.83 9.27 -12.92
CA ALA A 81 7.89 9.47 -13.90
C ALA A 81 9.01 8.41 -13.76
N VAL A 82 9.40 8.10 -12.52
CA VAL A 82 10.45 7.11 -12.26
C VAL A 82 9.98 5.70 -12.59
N ALA A 83 8.74 5.33 -12.23
CA ALA A 83 8.19 4.02 -12.55
C ALA A 83 8.05 3.81 -14.07
N ARG A 84 7.58 4.84 -14.79
CA ARG A 84 7.52 4.82 -16.25
C ARG A 84 8.88 4.57 -16.90
N ALA A 85 9.91 5.28 -16.44
CA ALA A 85 11.28 5.06 -16.93
C ALA A 85 11.84 3.68 -16.53
N ALA A 86 11.53 3.21 -15.31
CA ALA A 86 11.98 1.90 -14.85
C ALA A 86 11.35 0.73 -15.62
N LEU A 87 10.11 0.85 -16.09
CA LEU A 87 9.45 -0.16 -16.92
C LEU A 87 10.18 -0.41 -18.24
N GLU A 88 10.94 0.58 -18.74
CA GLU A 88 11.76 0.40 -19.96
C GLU A 88 12.98 -0.51 -19.73
N THR A 89 13.37 -0.74 -18.48
CA THR A 89 14.56 -1.55 -18.15
C THR A 89 14.35 -3.05 -18.30
N GLY A 90 13.08 -3.51 -18.31
CA GLY A 90 12.72 -4.93 -18.32
C GLY A 90 12.97 -5.65 -16.98
N LEU A 91 13.48 -4.96 -15.96
CA LEU A 91 13.70 -5.55 -14.64
C LEU A 91 12.38 -5.64 -13.85
N PRO A 92 12.22 -6.65 -12.98
CA PRO A 92 11.15 -6.66 -11.98
C PRO A 92 11.20 -5.41 -11.09
N LEU A 93 10.04 -4.82 -10.79
CA LEU A 93 9.94 -3.56 -10.06
C LEU A 93 9.11 -3.71 -8.79
N PHE A 94 9.64 -3.21 -7.67
CA PHE A 94 8.86 -2.79 -6.53
C PHE A 94 8.65 -1.28 -6.60
N ILE A 95 7.41 -0.83 -6.46
CA ILE A 95 7.03 0.58 -6.57
C ILE A 95 6.31 0.99 -5.28
N GLU A 96 6.84 1.98 -4.55
CA GLU A 96 6.10 2.52 -3.41
C GLU A 96 4.76 3.12 -3.86
N LYS A 97 3.74 2.92 -3.02
CA LYS A 97 2.41 3.47 -3.27
C LYS A 97 2.37 5.00 -3.02
N PRO A 98 1.48 5.71 -3.70
CA PRO A 98 0.66 5.28 -4.82
C PRO A 98 1.48 5.19 -6.12
N ALA A 99 1.04 4.33 -7.02
CA ALA A 99 1.61 4.25 -8.37
C ALA A 99 1.10 5.40 -9.25
N GLY A 100 1.26 6.63 -8.77
CA GLY A 100 0.75 7.87 -9.38
C GLY A 100 -0.21 8.62 -8.46
N LEU A 101 -0.32 9.93 -8.62
CA LEU A 101 -1.18 10.81 -7.81
C LEU A 101 -2.63 10.91 -8.32
N VAL A 102 -2.89 10.43 -9.53
CA VAL A 102 -4.22 10.44 -10.14
C VAL A 102 -4.48 9.14 -10.91
N PRO A 103 -5.75 8.72 -11.08
CA PRO A 103 -6.09 7.47 -11.78
C PRO A 103 -5.50 7.35 -13.19
N ALA A 104 -5.40 8.45 -13.95
CA ALA A 104 -4.80 8.44 -15.29
C ALA A 104 -3.32 8.01 -15.28
N GLN A 105 -2.54 8.42 -14.27
CA GLN A 105 -1.13 7.99 -14.13
C GLN A 105 -1.03 6.49 -13.81
N SER A 106 -1.85 6.00 -12.89
CA SER A 106 -1.87 4.57 -12.56
C SER A 106 -2.37 3.72 -13.74
N ALA A 107 -3.33 4.22 -14.53
CA ALA A 107 -3.79 3.57 -15.76
C ALA A 107 -2.67 3.43 -16.81
N GLU A 108 -1.90 4.50 -17.02
CA GLU A 108 -0.77 4.47 -17.93
C GLU A 108 0.29 3.46 -17.47
N LEU A 109 0.65 3.45 -16.20
CA LEU A 109 1.63 2.49 -15.67
C LEU A 109 1.12 1.04 -15.78
N ALA A 110 -0.15 0.80 -15.48
CA ALA A 110 -0.76 -0.53 -15.63
C ALA A 110 -0.75 -0.99 -17.09
N ARG A 111 -1.11 -0.12 -18.03
CA ARG A 111 -1.04 -0.40 -19.47
C ARG A 111 0.38 -0.73 -19.92
N LEU A 112 1.35 0.11 -19.56
CA LEU A 112 2.77 -0.10 -19.89
C LEU A 112 3.31 -1.39 -19.29
N GLY A 113 2.98 -1.66 -18.02
CA GLY A 113 3.35 -2.90 -17.34
C GLY A 113 2.84 -4.14 -18.08
N ARG A 114 1.59 -4.12 -18.50
CA ARG A 114 0.94 -5.20 -19.26
C ARG A 114 1.56 -5.40 -20.65
N GLU A 115 1.76 -4.32 -21.38
CA GLU A 115 2.35 -4.34 -22.74
C GLU A 115 3.79 -4.90 -22.75
N ARG A 116 4.53 -4.69 -21.66
CA ARG A 116 5.91 -5.19 -21.52
C ARG A 116 6.02 -6.53 -20.79
N GLY A 117 4.91 -7.11 -20.33
CA GLY A 117 4.95 -8.30 -19.48
C GLY A 117 5.76 -8.09 -18.20
N ALA A 118 5.77 -6.85 -17.67
CA ALA A 118 6.61 -6.47 -16.54
C ALA A 118 6.14 -7.14 -15.26
N ARG A 119 7.06 -7.72 -14.49
CA ARG A 119 6.79 -8.24 -13.15
C ARG A 119 6.87 -7.08 -12.16
N THR A 120 5.74 -6.68 -11.61
CA THR A 120 5.64 -5.50 -10.73
C THR A 120 4.95 -5.83 -9.42
N MET A 121 5.33 -5.12 -8.36
CA MET A 121 4.66 -5.13 -7.07
C MET A 121 4.54 -3.70 -6.56
N VAL A 122 3.34 -3.30 -6.14
CA VAL A 122 3.08 -1.99 -5.53
C VAL A 122 2.97 -2.12 -4.01
N GLY A 123 3.57 -1.18 -3.30
CA GLY A 123 3.85 -1.22 -1.88
C GLY A 123 2.66 -1.06 -0.94
N TYR A 124 1.62 -1.85 -1.08
CA TYR A 124 0.50 -1.90 -0.14
C TYR A 124 0.86 -2.80 1.06
N ASN A 125 1.75 -2.32 1.93
CA ASN A 125 2.30 -3.09 3.05
C ASN A 125 1.25 -3.68 4.00
N ARG A 126 0.08 -3.07 4.14
CA ARG A 126 -0.99 -3.57 5.02
C ARG A 126 -1.52 -4.92 4.59
N ARG A 127 -1.46 -5.27 3.32
CA ARG A 127 -1.77 -6.61 2.82
C ARG A 127 -0.89 -7.71 3.40
N TYR A 128 0.20 -7.34 4.07
CA TYR A 128 1.16 -8.24 4.71
C TYR A 128 1.16 -8.16 6.24
N TYR A 129 0.18 -7.49 6.84
CA TYR A 129 0.01 -7.49 8.30
C TYR A 129 -0.34 -8.89 8.78
N SER A 130 0.47 -9.47 9.64
CA SER A 130 0.28 -10.82 10.16
C SER A 130 -1.05 -10.98 10.89
N VAL A 131 -1.50 -9.96 11.61
CA VAL A 131 -2.80 -9.95 12.29
C VAL A 131 -3.96 -10.06 11.31
N PHE A 132 -3.86 -9.47 10.11
CA PHE A 132 -4.91 -9.58 9.08
C PHE A 132 -5.04 -10.99 8.53
N HIS A 133 -3.92 -11.66 8.27
CA HIS A 133 -3.91 -13.04 7.83
C HIS A 133 -4.47 -13.97 8.89
N GLN A 134 -4.10 -13.78 10.17
CA GLN A 134 -4.65 -14.52 11.30
C GLN A 134 -6.17 -14.29 11.42
N GLY A 135 -6.63 -13.04 11.33
CA GLY A 135 -8.05 -12.72 11.40
C GLY A 135 -8.88 -13.32 10.27
N LEU A 136 -8.37 -13.30 9.04
CA LEU A 136 -9.01 -13.99 7.92
C LEU A 136 -9.10 -15.50 8.15
N GLU A 137 -8.05 -16.10 8.69
CA GLU A 137 -8.04 -17.52 9.01
C GLU A 137 -9.06 -17.85 10.11
N ILE A 138 -9.19 -17.01 11.15
CA ILE A 138 -10.22 -17.16 12.19
C ILE A 138 -11.61 -17.14 11.56
N VAL A 139 -11.92 -16.14 10.70
CA VAL A 139 -13.22 -16.07 10.02
C VAL A 139 -13.45 -17.33 9.17
N ARG A 140 -12.49 -17.77 8.37
CA ARG A 140 -12.61 -18.94 7.48
C ARG A 140 -12.92 -20.23 8.23
N ARG A 141 -12.40 -20.41 9.45
CA ARG A 141 -12.70 -21.57 10.31
C ARG A 141 -14.14 -21.58 10.80
N HIS A 142 -14.81 -20.43 10.84
CA HIS A 142 -16.20 -20.30 11.27
C HIS A 142 -17.20 -20.25 10.10
N GLY A 143 -16.70 -20.17 8.86
CA GLY A 143 -17.53 -20.14 7.66
C GLY A 143 -17.12 -19.04 6.67
N PRO A 144 -18.02 -18.62 5.78
CA PRO A 144 -17.72 -17.55 4.84
C PRO A 144 -17.62 -16.18 5.54
N LEU A 145 -16.88 -15.28 4.94
CA LEU A 145 -16.90 -13.87 5.29
C LEU A 145 -18.28 -13.30 4.94
N LEU A 146 -18.94 -12.66 5.91
CA LEU A 146 -20.27 -12.08 5.76
C LEU A 146 -20.23 -10.58 5.54
N GLY A 147 -19.23 -9.89 6.12
CA GLY A 147 -19.08 -8.45 5.97
C GLY A 147 -17.68 -7.96 6.27
N VAL A 148 -17.35 -6.79 5.71
CA VAL A 148 -16.13 -6.04 5.94
C VAL A 148 -16.47 -4.59 6.22
N MET A 149 -16.07 -4.05 7.35
CA MET A 149 -16.21 -2.63 7.65
C MET A 149 -14.83 -2.00 7.78
N ILE A 150 -14.59 -0.90 7.07
CA ILE A 150 -13.34 -0.13 7.13
C ILE A 150 -13.63 1.31 7.53
N GLU A 151 -12.96 1.78 8.58
CA GLU A 151 -12.90 3.19 8.96
C GLU A 151 -11.55 3.77 8.54
N GLY A 152 -11.58 4.81 7.73
CA GLY A 152 -10.39 5.52 7.22
C GLY A 152 -10.35 6.97 7.71
N HIS A 153 -10.58 7.20 9.02
CA HIS A 153 -10.57 8.55 9.58
C HIS A 153 -9.16 9.11 9.62
N GLU A 154 -9.02 10.38 9.26
CA GLU A 154 -7.76 11.10 9.21
C GLU A 154 -7.84 12.39 10.02
N ARG A 155 -6.69 12.98 10.28
CA ARG A 155 -6.58 14.33 10.85
C ARG A 155 -5.80 15.19 9.85
N ILE A 156 -6.46 15.51 8.73
CA ILE A 156 -5.79 16.15 7.58
C ILE A 156 -5.13 17.48 7.96
N ASP A 157 -5.72 18.25 8.87
CA ASP A 157 -5.12 19.49 9.36
C ASP A 157 -3.82 19.24 10.14
N ALA A 158 -3.79 18.18 10.96
CA ALA A 158 -2.57 17.79 11.66
C ALA A 158 -1.50 17.29 10.67
N VAL A 159 -1.91 16.56 9.63
CA VAL A 159 -0.99 16.13 8.55
C VAL A 159 -0.42 17.34 7.85
N ARG A 160 -1.24 18.32 7.47
CA ARG A 160 -0.84 19.58 6.82
C ARG A 160 0.15 20.37 7.70
N ALA A 161 -0.14 20.46 9.00
CA ALA A 161 0.71 21.17 9.97
C ALA A 161 2.12 20.56 10.12
N THR A 162 2.31 19.29 9.74
CA THR A 162 3.66 18.67 9.77
C THR A 162 4.61 19.25 8.72
N GLY A 163 4.12 19.87 7.66
CA GLY A 163 4.92 20.34 6.51
C GLY A 163 5.61 19.22 5.71
N ASN A 164 5.26 17.96 5.98
CA ASN A 164 5.95 16.81 5.37
C ASN A 164 5.46 16.46 3.95
N HIS A 165 4.33 17.02 3.52
CA HIS A 165 3.70 16.74 2.24
C HIS A 165 3.47 18.05 1.47
N PRO A 166 3.86 18.10 0.18
CA PRO A 166 3.50 19.21 -0.70
C PRO A 166 1.98 19.35 -0.85
N ASP A 167 1.51 20.56 -1.16
CA ASP A 167 0.08 20.84 -1.31
C ASP A 167 -0.59 19.97 -2.39
N GLU A 168 0.10 19.66 -3.48
CA GLU A 168 -0.40 18.77 -4.53
C GLU A 168 -0.67 17.33 -4.01
N VAL A 169 0.13 16.84 -3.06
CA VAL A 169 -0.07 15.54 -2.41
C VAL A 169 -1.25 15.59 -1.45
N LEU A 170 -1.38 16.69 -0.69
CA LEU A 170 -2.51 16.91 0.21
C LEU A 170 -3.82 17.02 -0.59
N ALA A 171 -3.83 17.77 -1.69
CA ALA A 171 -4.99 17.88 -2.59
C ALA A 171 -5.36 16.53 -3.24
N ALA A 172 -4.42 15.59 -3.33
CA ALA A 172 -4.62 14.24 -3.84
C ALA A 172 -4.68 13.18 -2.72
N TRP A 173 -4.97 13.56 -1.46
CA TRP A 173 -4.90 12.68 -0.29
C TRP A 173 -5.74 11.41 -0.41
N LEU A 174 -6.89 11.49 -1.09
CA LEU A 174 -7.71 10.33 -1.44
C LEU A 174 -6.90 9.23 -2.13
N TYR A 175 -6.03 9.61 -3.06
CA TYR A 175 -5.16 8.68 -3.80
C TYR A 175 -3.83 8.45 -3.09
N ALA A 176 -3.26 9.51 -2.51
CA ALA A 176 -1.94 9.46 -1.89
C ALA A 176 -1.92 8.63 -0.61
N ASN A 177 -2.99 8.66 0.21
CA ASN A 177 -3.02 7.98 1.50
C ASN A 177 -4.25 7.10 1.72
N ALA A 178 -5.48 7.60 1.45
CA ALA A 178 -6.70 6.84 1.75
C ALA A 178 -6.82 5.53 0.96
N THR A 179 -6.11 5.40 -0.16
CA THR A 179 -5.99 4.13 -0.89
C THR A 179 -5.47 2.97 -0.04
N HIS A 180 -4.76 3.23 1.06
CA HIS A 180 -4.38 2.18 2.01
C HIS A 180 -5.57 1.53 2.70
N THR A 181 -6.58 2.31 3.10
CA THR A 181 -7.79 1.80 3.77
C THR A 181 -8.81 1.31 2.76
N ILE A 182 -8.93 1.98 1.61
CA ILE A 182 -9.80 1.57 0.51
C ILE A 182 -9.35 0.21 -0.05
N ASP A 183 -8.06 -0.02 -0.16
CA ASP A 183 -7.49 -1.29 -0.61
C ASP A 183 -7.82 -2.47 0.30
N LEU A 184 -8.06 -2.23 1.60
CA LEU A 184 -8.43 -3.29 2.53
C LEU A 184 -9.80 -3.92 2.22
N LEU A 185 -10.72 -3.18 1.63
CA LEU A 185 -11.99 -3.76 1.14
C LEU A 185 -11.71 -4.87 0.12
N ARG A 186 -10.84 -4.58 -0.85
CA ARG A 186 -10.42 -5.52 -1.89
C ARG A 186 -9.54 -6.65 -1.33
N PHE A 187 -8.70 -6.34 -0.34
CA PHE A 187 -7.85 -7.34 0.31
C PHE A 187 -8.66 -8.40 1.02
N PHE A 188 -9.68 -8.00 1.79
CA PHE A 188 -10.49 -8.91 2.58
C PHE A 188 -11.60 -9.58 1.78
N GLY A 189 -12.29 -8.83 0.92
CA GLY A 189 -13.52 -9.28 0.27
C GLY A 189 -13.46 -9.48 -1.25
N GLY A 190 -12.32 -9.23 -1.88
CA GLY A 190 -12.21 -9.29 -3.34
C GLY A 190 -12.64 -7.99 -4.02
N GLU A 191 -12.91 -8.04 -5.31
CA GLU A 191 -13.28 -6.86 -6.09
C GLU A 191 -14.65 -6.30 -5.66
N VAL A 192 -14.84 -4.98 -5.84
CA VAL A 192 -16.09 -4.30 -5.50
C VAL A 192 -17.02 -4.27 -6.70
N GLY A 193 -18.15 -4.92 -6.58
CA GLY A 193 -19.23 -4.92 -7.56
C GLY A 193 -20.09 -3.63 -7.45
N THR A 194 -21.30 -3.77 -6.88
CA THR A 194 -22.21 -2.66 -6.58
C THR A 194 -21.58 -1.75 -5.54
N LEU A 195 -21.70 -0.42 -5.73
CA LEU A 195 -21.18 0.58 -4.82
C LEU A 195 -22.16 1.76 -4.75
N HIS A 196 -22.58 2.10 -3.54
CA HIS A 196 -23.33 3.32 -3.24
C HIS A 196 -22.53 4.16 -2.27
N THR A 197 -22.28 5.42 -2.61
CA THR A 197 -21.49 6.34 -1.80
C THR A 197 -22.22 7.67 -1.64
N LEU A 198 -22.17 8.20 -0.43
CA LEU A 198 -22.36 9.62 -0.14
C LEU A 198 -20.97 10.21 0.16
N ALA A 199 -20.64 11.30 -0.51
CA ALA A 199 -19.37 11.98 -0.33
C ALA A 199 -19.56 13.49 -0.25
N HIS A 200 -18.83 14.13 0.66
CA HIS A 200 -18.80 15.58 0.81
C HIS A 200 -17.36 16.10 0.79
N ARG A 201 -17.23 17.36 0.41
CA ARG A 201 -16.01 18.15 0.49
C ARG A 201 -16.26 19.36 1.37
N ALA A 202 -15.80 19.29 2.60
CA ALA A 202 -15.84 20.45 3.49
C ALA A 202 -14.58 21.32 3.29
N ARG A 203 -13.46 20.70 2.94
CA ARG A 203 -12.16 21.37 2.83
C ARG A 203 -11.27 20.84 1.69
N GLU A 204 -11.20 19.52 1.53
CA GLU A 204 -10.30 18.91 0.54
C GLU A 204 -11.00 18.77 -0.83
N PRO A 205 -10.36 19.19 -1.93
CA PRO A 205 -11.03 19.31 -3.24
C PRO A 205 -11.51 17.96 -3.81
N ARG A 206 -10.93 16.84 -3.35
CA ARG A 206 -11.31 15.47 -3.76
C ARG A 206 -12.14 14.73 -2.71
N GLY A 207 -12.76 15.49 -1.77
CA GLY A 207 -13.56 14.97 -0.68
C GLY A 207 -12.75 14.68 0.57
N ASP A 208 -13.43 14.81 1.70
CA ASP A 208 -12.89 14.54 3.04
C ASP A 208 -13.90 13.84 3.96
N GLN A 209 -15.09 13.54 3.42
CA GLN A 209 -16.12 12.77 4.09
C GLN A 209 -16.70 11.76 3.10
N PHE A 210 -16.68 10.49 3.49
CA PHE A 210 -17.16 9.37 2.67
C PHE A 210 -17.95 8.40 3.53
N ALA A 211 -19.12 7.99 3.05
CA ALA A 211 -19.88 6.87 3.58
C ALA A 211 -20.32 5.98 2.40
N SER A 212 -19.85 4.75 2.37
CA SER A 212 -20.09 3.82 1.26
C SER A 212 -20.57 2.48 1.75
N ILE A 213 -21.52 1.87 1.02
CA ILE A 213 -21.91 0.47 1.13
C ILE A 213 -21.73 -0.22 -0.21
N MET A 214 -21.35 -1.50 -0.18
CA MET A 214 -21.00 -2.22 -1.39
C MET A 214 -21.20 -3.73 -1.28
N GLU A 215 -21.29 -4.39 -2.44
CA GLU A 215 -21.19 -5.83 -2.57
C GLU A 215 -19.77 -6.19 -3.00
N LEU A 216 -19.19 -7.17 -2.32
CA LEU A 216 -17.84 -7.68 -2.58
C LEU A 216 -17.90 -9.00 -3.34
N GLU A 217 -16.90 -9.29 -4.14
CA GLU A 217 -16.79 -10.52 -4.95
C GLU A 217 -16.94 -11.81 -4.12
N SER A 218 -16.51 -11.79 -2.86
CA SER A 218 -16.70 -12.88 -1.91
C SER A 218 -18.17 -13.16 -1.54
N GLY A 219 -19.11 -12.29 -1.94
CA GLY A 219 -20.50 -12.29 -1.50
C GLY A 219 -20.72 -11.56 -0.18
N ALA A 220 -19.66 -11.04 0.47
CA ALA A 220 -19.77 -10.25 1.68
C ALA A 220 -20.26 -8.83 1.38
N LEU A 221 -20.93 -8.18 2.36
CA LEU A 221 -21.23 -6.77 2.30
C LEU A 221 -20.02 -5.96 2.78
N GLY A 222 -19.72 -4.86 2.10
CA GLY A 222 -18.66 -3.94 2.45
C GLY A 222 -19.20 -2.61 2.94
N GLU A 223 -18.53 -2.03 3.94
CA GLU A 223 -18.77 -0.68 4.45
C GLU A 223 -17.45 0.10 4.50
N TYR A 224 -17.49 1.36 4.08
CA TYR A 224 -16.36 2.29 4.21
C TYR A 224 -16.83 3.62 4.76
N SER A 225 -16.20 4.10 5.82
CA SER A 225 -16.46 5.41 6.39
C SER A 225 -15.15 6.18 6.61
N ALA A 226 -15.12 7.45 6.20
CA ALA A 226 -13.97 8.31 6.40
C ALA A 226 -14.41 9.75 6.70
N HIS A 227 -13.85 10.34 7.76
CA HIS A 227 -14.03 11.74 8.16
C HIS A 227 -12.67 12.31 8.50
N TRP A 228 -12.13 13.17 7.62
CA TRP A 228 -10.74 13.62 7.72
C TRP A 228 -10.52 14.86 8.58
N LEU A 229 -11.60 15.48 9.02
CA LEU A 229 -11.59 16.64 9.94
C LEU A 229 -11.88 16.23 11.39
N SER A 230 -12.10 14.94 11.64
CA SER A 230 -12.45 14.43 12.96
C SER A 230 -11.32 13.61 13.57
N PRO A 231 -11.13 13.64 14.91
CA PRO A 231 -10.23 12.70 15.54
C PRO A 231 -10.75 11.28 15.33
N GLY A 232 -9.86 10.37 15.10
CA GLY A 232 -10.18 8.98 14.83
C GLY A 232 -8.89 8.24 14.51
N GLY A 233 -9.00 7.26 13.70
CA GLY A 233 -7.90 6.44 13.22
C GLY A 233 -8.46 5.42 12.25
N TRP A 234 -7.61 4.52 11.87
CA TRP A 234 -8.01 3.44 10.98
C TRP A 234 -8.48 2.23 11.78
N ARG A 235 -9.54 1.61 11.28
CA ARG A 235 -10.13 0.42 11.87
C ARG A 235 -10.59 -0.51 10.76
N ALA A 236 -10.47 -1.80 10.97
CA ALA A 236 -11.08 -2.81 10.12
C ALA A 236 -11.83 -3.82 10.98
N VAL A 237 -13.00 -4.25 10.51
CA VAL A 237 -13.81 -5.30 11.16
C VAL A 237 -14.21 -6.32 10.12
N LEU A 238 -14.05 -7.59 10.44
CA LEU A 238 -14.51 -8.71 9.64
C LEU A 238 -15.64 -9.41 10.39
N TYR A 239 -16.75 -9.62 9.72
CA TYR A 239 -17.90 -10.33 10.24
C TYR A 239 -17.97 -11.73 9.62
N GLY A 240 -17.94 -12.75 10.47
CA GLY A 240 -18.13 -14.15 10.10
C GLY A 240 -19.29 -14.77 10.87
N ARG A 241 -19.61 -16.00 10.57
CA ARG A 241 -20.69 -16.72 11.27
C ARG A 241 -20.29 -17.04 12.72
N GLY A 242 -20.91 -16.35 13.69
CA GLY A 242 -20.59 -16.52 15.10
C GLY A 242 -19.21 -16.00 15.51
N VAL A 243 -18.61 -15.13 14.71
CA VAL A 243 -17.31 -14.52 15.00
C VAL A 243 -17.24 -13.10 14.44
N THR A 244 -16.62 -12.21 15.20
CA THR A 244 -16.26 -10.86 14.74
C THR A 244 -14.79 -10.64 15.01
N VAL A 245 -14.03 -10.18 14.01
CA VAL A 245 -12.62 -9.85 14.17
C VAL A 245 -12.45 -8.36 13.99
N GLU A 246 -11.76 -7.70 14.90
CA GLU A 246 -11.53 -6.25 14.89
C GLU A 246 -10.03 -5.94 14.94
N PHE A 247 -9.63 -4.94 14.16
CA PHE A 247 -8.27 -4.38 14.13
C PHE A 247 -8.35 -2.89 14.42
N LYS A 248 -7.93 -2.48 15.63
CA LYS A 248 -7.87 -1.07 16.08
C LYS A 248 -6.85 -0.93 17.22
N PRO A 249 -5.65 -0.32 16.95
CA PRO A 249 -5.16 0.10 15.63
C PRO A 249 -5.03 -1.09 14.66
N LEU A 250 -4.78 -0.82 13.37
CA LEU A 250 -4.70 -1.89 12.36
C LEU A 250 -3.60 -2.94 12.63
N GLU A 251 -2.57 -2.55 13.40
CA GLU A 251 -1.43 -3.38 13.78
C GLU A 251 -1.74 -4.36 14.93
N ALA A 252 -2.91 -4.23 15.56
CA ALA A 252 -3.36 -5.09 16.65
C ALA A 252 -4.75 -5.66 16.33
N GLY A 253 -4.99 -6.89 16.70
CA GLY A 253 -6.26 -7.55 16.45
C GLY A 253 -6.86 -8.20 17.68
N ARG A 254 -8.19 -8.31 17.68
CA ARG A 254 -8.95 -9.13 18.62
C ARG A 254 -10.14 -9.76 17.90
N TRP A 255 -10.64 -10.86 18.43
CA TRP A 255 -11.85 -11.47 17.91
C TRP A 255 -12.80 -11.89 19.03
N THR A 256 -14.09 -11.85 18.74
CA THR A 256 -15.15 -12.20 19.68
C THR A 256 -15.86 -13.44 19.13
N ASP A 257 -15.99 -14.46 19.95
CA ASP A 257 -16.71 -15.69 19.60
C ASP A 257 -18.23 -15.58 19.83
N ALA A 258 -18.97 -16.61 19.45
CA ALA A 258 -20.44 -16.66 19.61
C ALA A 258 -20.93 -16.58 21.06
N ALA A 259 -20.07 -16.86 22.03
CA ALA A 259 -20.39 -16.72 23.46
C ALA A 259 -20.08 -15.31 23.99
N GLY A 260 -19.58 -14.41 23.16
CA GLY A 260 -19.20 -13.04 23.53
C GLY A 260 -17.82 -12.95 24.19
N LYS A 261 -17.05 -14.03 24.21
CA LYS A 261 -15.68 -14.03 24.75
C LYS A 261 -14.71 -13.38 23.77
N VAL A 262 -13.87 -12.47 24.27
CA VAL A 262 -12.85 -11.77 23.51
C VAL A 262 -11.51 -12.48 23.60
N HIS A 263 -10.82 -12.57 22.47
CA HIS A 263 -9.51 -13.18 22.33
C HIS A 263 -8.59 -12.23 21.56
N GLU A 264 -7.33 -12.13 21.98
CA GLU A 264 -6.34 -11.28 21.33
C GLU A 264 -5.69 -11.96 20.11
N ILE A 265 -5.31 -11.15 19.13
CA ILE A 265 -4.51 -11.56 17.97
C ILE A 265 -3.20 -10.78 18.05
N ALA A 266 -2.12 -11.47 18.44
CA ALA A 266 -0.80 -10.86 18.51
C ALA A 266 -0.14 -10.75 17.13
N PRO A 267 0.54 -9.63 16.81
CA PRO A 267 1.36 -9.54 15.62
C PRO A 267 2.54 -10.50 15.67
N SER A 268 3.03 -10.94 14.51
CA SER A 268 4.21 -11.80 14.40
C SER A 268 5.48 -11.08 14.94
N ALA A 269 6.53 -11.85 15.20
CA ALA A 269 7.80 -11.30 15.64
C ALA A 269 8.38 -10.29 14.63
N GLU A 270 8.18 -10.54 13.32
CA GLU A 270 8.63 -9.64 12.25
C GLU A 270 7.85 -8.33 12.27
N ASP A 271 6.51 -8.37 12.44
CA ASP A 271 5.68 -7.16 12.53
C ASP A 271 5.92 -6.35 13.82
N GLN A 272 6.43 -7.00 14.88
CA GLN A 272 6.88 -6.31 16.08
C GLN A 272 8.27 -5.69 15.94
N ARG A 273 9.18 -6.36 15.21
CA ARG A 273 10.56 -5.92 15.01
C ARG A 273 10.70 -4.85 13.95
N PHE A 274 9.95 -4.96 12.86
CA PHE A 274 9.99 -4.06 11.71
C PHE A 274 8.70 -3.25 11.63
N LYS A 275 8.69 -2.26 10.74
CA LYS A 275 7.42 -1.61 10.39
C LYS A 275 6.46 -2.67 9.86
N PRO A 276 5.24 -2.81 10.43
CA PRO A 276 4.33 -3.90 10.11
C PRO A 276 4.11 -4.10 8.61
N GLY A 277 4.17 -5.34 8.19
CA GLY A 277 4.00 -5.78 6.81
C GLY A 277 5.23 -5.60 5.91
N PHE A 278 6.24 -4.83 6.31
CA PHE A 278 7.41 -4.57 5.44
C PHE A 278 8.26 -5.81 5.21
N HIS A 279 8.49 -6.61 6.25
CA HIS A 279 9.26 -7.85 6.09
C HIS A 279 8.53 -8.83 5.14
N GLY A 280 7.25 -9.11 5.40
CA GLY A 280 6.43 -9.98 4.54
C GLY A 280 6.33 -9.50 3.11
N GLN A 281 6.16 -8.17 2.91
CA GLN A 281 6.13 -7.54 1.60
C GLN A 281 7.45 -7.72 0.82
N MET A 282 8.60 -7.51 1.46
CA MET A 282 9.89 -7.69 0.82
C MET A 282 10.19 -9.16 0.54
N ALA A 283 9.79 -10.07 1.42
CA ALA A 283 9.88 -11.51 1.19
C ALA A 283 9.06 -11.94 -0.04
N ALA A 284 7.82 -11.46 -0.16
CA ALA A 284 6.96 -11.71 -1.32
C ALA A 284 7.54 -11.12 -2.61
N PHE A 285 8.12 -9.91 -2.56
CA PHE A 285 8.79 -9.33 -3.71
C PHE A 285 9.99 -10.17 -4.16
N CYS A 286 10.85 -10.58 -3.24
CA CYS A 286 11.98 -11.45 -3.56
C CYS A 286 11.53 -12.81 -4.13
N ALA A 287 10.46 -13.39 -3.61
CA ALA A 287 9.86 -14.62 -4.14
C ALA A 287 9.34 -14.40 -5.58
N MET A 288 8.67 -13.28 -5.84
CA MET A 288 8.24 -12.89 -7.18
C MET A 288 9.45 -12.78 -8.13
N VAL A 289 10.53 -12.13 -7.74
CA VAL A 289 11.76 -12.02 -8.56
C VAL A 289 12.33 -13.39 -8.89
N ARG A 290 12.28 -14.36 -7.95
CA ARG A 290 12.71 -15.75 -8.16
C ARG A 290 11.76 -16.58 -9.05
N GLY A 291 10.62 -16.02 -9.47
CA GLY A 291 9.69 -16.71 -10.37
C GLY A 291 8.35 -17.12 -9.76
N THR A 292 8.11 -16.88 -8.46
CA THR A 292 6.79 -17.12 -7.86
C THR A 292 5.71 -16.33 -8.62
N PRO A 293 4.57 -16.94 -8.95
CA PRO A 293 3.46 -16.25 -9.61
C PRO A 293 2.95 -15.05 -8.80
N ILE A 294 2.51 -14.02 -9.50
CA ILE A 294 1.81 -12.88 -8.90
C ILE A 294 0.42 -13.35 -8.48
N ALA A 295 0.17 -13.37 -7.18
CA ALA A 295 -1.08 -13.81 -6.59
C ALA A 295 -1.36 -13.06 -5.29
N TRP A 296 -2.60 -13.13 -4.81
CA TRP A 296 -2.95 -12.59 -3.49
C TRP A 296 -1.96 -13.06 -2.40
N PRO A 297 -1.48 -12.20 -1.52
CA PRO A 297 -1.88 -10.81 -1.26
C PRO A 297 -1.17 -9.75 -2.11
N LEU A 298 -0.24 -10.12 -3.00
CA LEU A 298 0.54 -9.20 -3.82
C LEU A 298 -0.38 -8.35 -4.72
N GLN A 299 -0.08 -7.06 -4.84
CA GLN A 299 -0.67 -6.14 -5.81
C GLN A 299 0.38 -5.76 -6.85
N ASP A 300 0.08 -6.00 -8.12
CA ASP A 300 0.82 -5.44 -9.26
C ASP A 300 0.28 -4.06 -9.65
N LEU A 301 0.77 -3.50 -10.74
CA LEU A 301 0.29 -2.21 -11.25
C LEU A 301 -1.19 -2.24 -11.64
N GLU A 302 -1.69 -3.35 -12.16
CA GLU A 302 -3.11 -3.51 -12.52
C GLU A 302 -3.99 -3.53 -11.26
N GLY A 303 -3.59 -4.31 -10.25
CA GLY A 303 -4.28 -4.35 -8.96
C GLY A 303 -4.26 -2.99 -8.27
N ALA A 304 -3.13 -2.28 -8.28
CA ALA A 304 -3.00 -0.94 -7.72
C ALA A 304 -3.89 0.08 -8.45
N HIS A 305 -3.97 -0.01 -9.79
CA HIS A 305 -4.88 0.84 -10.57
C HIS A 305 -6.34 0.59 -10.22
N ARG A 306 -6.76 -0.67 -10.01
CA ARG A 306 -8.13 -0.98 -9.54
C ARG A 306 -8.45 -0.35 -8.18
N THR A 307 -7.49 -0.26 -7.27
CA THR A 307 -7.67 0.48 -5.99
C THR A 307 -7.87 1.98 -6.25
N MET A 308 -7.11 2.57 -7.17
CA MET A 308 -7.27 3.99 -7.56
C MET A 308 -8.66 4.24 -8.19
N LEU A 309 -9.13 3.35 -9.07
CA LEU A 309 -10.46 3.43 -9.65
C LEU A 309 -11.58 3.28 -8.59
N LEU A 310 -11.39 2.43 -7.60
CA LEU A 310 -12.36 2.33 -6.49
C LEU A 310 -12.43 3.64 -5.71
N ALA A 311 -11.30 4.26 -5.41
CA ALA A 311 -11.26 5.57 -4.77
C ALA A 311 -11.95 6.66 -5.63
N GLU A 312 -11.76 6.62 -6.96
CA GLU A 312 -12.43 7.53 -7.90
C GLU A 312 -13.95 7.30 -7.93
N ARG A 313 -14.40 6.03 -7.95
CA ARG A 313 -15.83 5.69 -7.86
C ARG A 313 -16.45 6.19 -6.56
N MET A 314 -15.74 6.12 -5.43
CA MET A 314 -16.19 6.67 -4.14
C MET A 314 -16.29 8.20 -4.17
N ALA A 315 -15.45 8.88 -4.92
CA ALA A 315 -15.48 10.34 -5.07
C ALA A 315 -16.47 10.83 -6.16
N ALA A 316 -17.01 9.95 -7.00
CA ALA A 316 -17.89 10.32 -8.12
C ALA A 316 -19.10 11.22 -7.71
N PRO A 317 -19.76 11.03 -6.55
CA PRO A 317 -20.86 11.90 -6.14
C PRO A 317 -20.46 13.36 -5.95
N LEU A 318 -19.19 13.66 -5.71
CA LEU A 318 -18.69 15.03 -5.55
C LEU A 318 -18.80 15.87 -6.84
N ALA A 319 -18.86 15.22 -8.01
CA ALA A 319 -19.00 15.91 -9.29
C ALA A 319 -20.40 16.57 -9.46
N THR A 320 -21.41 16.04 -8.74
CA THR A 320 -22.81 16.48 -8.83
C THR A 320 -23.29 17.19 -7.57
N SER A 321 -22.51 17.18 -6.50
CA SER A 321 -22.89 17.80 -5.23
C SER A 321 -22.53 19.29 -5.20
N PRO A 322 -23.43 20.19 -4.73
CA PRO A 322 -23.06 21.57 -4.45
C PRO A 322 -21.99 21.61 -3.35
N GLU A 323 -21.12 22.63 -3.39
CA GLU A 323 -20.13 22.85 -2.34
C GLU A 323 -20.83 23.06 -0.99
N CYS A 324 -20.70 22.13 -0.06
CA CYS A 324 -21.08 22.36 1.33
C CYS A 324 -19.98 23.19 2.00
N ALA A 325 -20.19 24.51 2.04
CA ALA A 325 -19.37 25.37 2.89
C ALA A 325 -19.72 25.04 4.36
N VAL A 326 -18.79 24.42 5.06
CA VAL A 326 -18.83 24.35 6.52
C VAL A 326 -18.29 25.69 7.03
N SER A 327 -19.19 26.53 7.55
CA SER A 327 -18.88 27.79 8.22
C SER A 327 -18.07 27.59 9.50
#